data_91b8f2bb69430c6e2b322b7f362fcd01
#
_entry.id   91b8f2bb69430c6e2b322b7f362fcd01
#
_cell.length_a   1.000
_cell.length_b   1.000
_cell.length_c   1.000
_cell.angle_alpha   90.00
_cell.angle_beta   90.00
_cell.angle_gamma   90.00
#
_symmetry.space_group_name_H-M   'P 1'
#
loop_
_entity.id
_entity.type
_entity.pdbx_description
1 polymer ?
#
loop_
_entity_poly.entity_id
_entity_poly.type
_entity_poly.pdbx_seq_one_letter_code
_entity_poly.pdbx_strand_id
1 'polypeptide(L)'
;MKRSIGVTGFLLMAGLLMVLGMPAQAADVIKIGVIGPMNFMQGKGHWDGATLAAEEINAQGGLQVGQKKMKIELVKADSNEFLSITDATNAMERLMTQDKVNFVVGGFRTEAVFAMQDIAMDYKKLFLGCGAAHPELCDKVGKDYNRYKYWFRVTPLNSRYLVQVCLINLGTVGALLKKELGIEKAKVAIVGEKAV
;
A
#
# COMPACT_ATOMS: atom_id res chain seq x y z
N MET A 1 -1.15 18.24 -75.84
CA MET A 1 -1.36 17.19 -74.83
C MET A 1 -0.90 17.74 -73.45
N LYS A 2 -1.80 18.26 -72.60
CA LYS A 2 -1.49 18.71 -71.25
C LYS A 2 -1.92 17.59 -70.27
N ARG A 3 -0.96 17.02 -69.56
CA ARG A 3 -1.20 15.96 -68.57
C ARG A 3 -1.81 16.54 -67.31
N SER A 4 -3.01 16.14 -66.97
CA SER A 4 -3.67 16.40 -65.69
C SER A 4 -3.24 15.30 -64.67
N ILE A 5 -2.11 15.54 -64.02
CA ILE A 5 -1.71 14.73 -62.87
C ILE A 5 -1.57 15.70 -61.69
N GLY A 6 -2.55 15.77 -60.83
CA GLY A 6 -2.41 16.70 -59.73
C GLY A 6 -3.46 16.60 -58.60
N VAL A 7 -4.67 16.15 -58.89
CA VAL A 7 -5.75 16.25 -57.92
C VAL A 7 -5.99 14.95 -57.17
N THR A 8 -5.80 13.79 -57.81
CA THR A 8 -6.03 12.47 -57.16
C THR A 8 -4.95 12.07 -56.15
N GLY A 9 -3.71 12.51 -56.36
CA GLY A 9 -2.59 12.24 -55.41
C GLY A 9 -2.68 13.03 -54.12
N PHE A 10 -3.24 14.25 -54.19
CA PHE A 10 -3.35 15.11 -52.99
C PHE A 10 -4.45 14.66 -52.03
N LEU A 11 -5.53 14.09 -52.55
CA LEU A 11 -6.65 13.57 -51.71
C LEU A 11 -6.26 12.25 -51.01
N LEU A 12 -5.44 11.41 -51.60
CA LEU A 12 -4.93 10.16 -50.96
C LEU A 12 -3.92 10.46 -49.83
N MET A 13 -3.11 11.51 -49.97
CA MET A 13 -2.11 11.88 -48.98
C MET A 13 -2.78 12.63 -47.77
N ALA A 14 -3.85 13.39 -48.01
CA ALA A 14 -4.61 14.04 -46.93
C ALA A 14 -5.41 13.01 -46.10
N GLY A 15 -5.92 11.94 -46.71
CA GLY A 15 -6.60 10.85 -45.99
C GLY A 15 -5.70 10.02 -45.11
N LEU A 16 -4.41 9.85 -45.45
CA LEU A 16 -3.45 9.09 -44.68
C LEU A 16 -2.96 9.85 -43.44
N LEU A 17 -2.97 11.17 -43.45
CA LEU A 17 -2.55 12.02 -42.32
C LEU A 17 -3.62 12.14 -41.22
N MET A 18 -4.89 11.87 -41.53
CA MET A 18 -5.96 11.91 -40.52
C MET A 18 -6.04 10.65 -39.62
N VAL A 19 -5.39 9.56 -40.00
CA VAL A 19 -5.39 8.32 -39.18
C VAL A 19 -4.32 8.33 -38.10
N LEU A 20 -3.31 9.23 -38.18
CA LEU A 20 -2.19 9.30 -37.24
C LEU A 20 -2.41 10.23 -36.01
N GLY A 21 -3.57 10.85 -35.92
CA GLY A 21 -3.85 11.89 -34.92
C GLY A 21 -4.90 11.54 -33.87
N MET A 22 -5.23 10.26 -33.65
CA MET A 22 -6.01 9.93 -32.46
C MET A 22 -5.11 10.13 -31.24
N PRO A 23 -5.41 11.10 -30.33
CA PRO A 23 -4.69 11.17 -29.08
C PRO A 23 -4.85 9.81 -28.42
N ALA A 24 -3.74 9.14 -28.11
CA ALA A 24 -3.77 7.96 -27.26
C ALA A 24 -4.45 8.40 -25.96
N GLN A 25 -5.72 8.07 -25.81
CA GLN A 25 -6.46 8.36 -24.59
C GLN A 25 -5.70 7.63 -23.49
N ALA A 26 -5.05 8.39 -22.61
CA ALA A 26 -4.34 7.80 -21.48
C ALA A 26 -5.31 6.85 -20.79
N ALA A 27 -4.97 5.57 -20.76
CA ALA A 27 -5.84 4.58 -20.15
C ALA A 27 -6.12 5.05 -18.72
N ASP A 28 -7.41 5.17 -18.36
CA ASP A 28 -7.80 5.47 -16.99
C ASP A 28 -7.16 4.40 -16.08
N VAL A 29 -6.25 4.80 -15.20
CA VAL A 29 -5.54 3.91 -14.29
C VAL A 29 -5.88 4.25 -12.84
N ILE A 30 -5.86 3.24 -11.99
CA ILE A 30 -5.91 3.42 -10.53
C ILE A 30 -4.47 3.36 -10.03
N LYS A 31 -3.96 4.49 -9.54
CA LYS A 31 -2.63 4.56 -8.96
C LYS A 31 -2.68 4.20 -7.48
N ILE A 32 -1.90 3.20 -7.08
CA ILE A 32 -1.77 2.75 -5.69
C ILE A 32 -0.34 2.94 -5.23
N GLY A 33 -0.13 3.79 -4.22
CA GLY A 33 1.15 3.93 -3.55
C GLY A 33 1.39 2.74 -2.63
N VAL A 34 2.49 2.03 -2.83
CA VAL A 34 2.93 0.96 -1.93
C VAL A 34 4.09 1.49 -1.10
N ILE A 35 3.83 1.76 0.19
CA ILE A 35 4.78 2.38 1.10
C ILE A 35 5.27 1.40 2.17
N GLY A 36 6.55 1.42 2.45
CA GLY A 36 7.16 0.58 3.48
C GLY A 36 8.67 0.68 3.47
N PRO A 37 9.37 0.03 4.43
CA PRO A 37 10.83 0.01 4.50
C PRO A 37 11.39 -0.93 3.42
N MET A 38 11.51 -0.44 2.20
CA MET A 38 11.77 -1.25 0.99
C MET A 38 13.12 -1.99 1.00
N ASN A 39 14.08 -1.55 1.81
CA ASN A 39 15.36 -2.23 2.01
C ASN A 39 15.24 -3.44 2.96
N PHE A 40 14.11 -3.59 3.64
CA PHE A 40 13.84 -4.66 4.62
C PHE A 40 12.77 -5.63 4.09
N MET A 41 12.71 -6.80 4.73
CA MET A 41 11.77 -7.87 4.35
C MET A 41 10.30 -7.40 4.37
N GLN A 42 9.94 -6.56 5.32
CA GLN A 42 8.57 -6.06 5.48
C GLN A 42 8.12 -5.21 4.28
N GLY A 43 8.95 -4.26 3.86
CA GLY A 43 8.65 -3.43 2.69
C GLY A 43 8.66 -4.23 1.38
N LYS A 44 9.61 -5.18 1.25
CA LYS A 44 9.62 -6.11 0.10
C LYS A 44 8.34 -6.93 0.05
N GLY A 45 7.90 -7.48 1.18
CA GLY A 45 6.64 -8.23 1.26
C GLY A 45 5.41 -7.38 0.89
N HIS A 46 5.35 -6.11 1.31
CA HIS A 46 4.29 -5.20 0.87
C HIS A 46 4.31 -5.01 -0.65
N TRP A 47 5.49 -4.80 -1.23
CA TRP A 47 5.64 -4.60 -2.67
C TRP A 47 5.27 -5.86 -3.46
N ASP A 48 5.81 -7.01 -3.07
CA ASP A 48 5.61 -8.28 -3.78
C ASP A 48 4.13 -8.70 -3.73
N GLY A 49 3.48 -8.58 -2.56
CA GLY A 49 2.06 -8.88 -2.42
C GLY A 49 1.17 -7.95 -3.24
N ALA A 50 1.47 -6.65 -3.25
CA ALA A 50 0.74 -5.68 -4.06
C ALA A 50 0.96 -5.93 -5.57
N THR A 51 2.19 -6.30 -5.97
CA THR A 51 2.53 -6.62 -7.36
C THR A 51 1.74 -7.82 -7.85
N LEU A 52 1.74 -8.92 -7.09
CA LEU A 52 0.99 -10.12 -7.43
C LEU A 52 -0.49 -9.82 -7.64
N ALA A 53 -1.12 -9.10 -6.69
CA ALA A 53 -2.53 -8.74 -6.80
C ALA A 53 -2.82 -7.83 -8.00
N ALA A 54 -1.94 -6.84 -8.28
CA ALA A 54 -2.10 -5.95 -9.42
C ALA A 54 -1.95 -6.68 -10.76
N GLU A 55 -1.00 -7.61 -10.86
CA GLU A 55 -0.81 -8.44 -12.05
C GLU A 55 -2.02 -9.32 -12.33
N GLU A 56 -2.56 -10.00 -11.31
CA GLU A 56 -3.77 -10.83 -11.44
C GLU A 56 -4.98 -10.02 -11.91
N ILE A 57 -5.23 -8.86 -11.30
CA ILE A 57 -6.34 -7.97 -11.68
C ILE A 57 -6.13 -7.44 -13.10
N ASN A 58 -4.92 -7.02 -13.42
CA ASN A 58 -4.58 -6.47 -14.73
C ASN A 58 -4.66 -7.50 -15.85
N ALA A 59 -4.32 -8.77 -15.57
CA ALA A 59 -4.47 -9.88 -16.52
C ALA A 59 -5.93 -10.13 -16.89
N GLN A 60 -6.86 -9.88 -15.95
CA GLN A 60 -8.31 -9.97 -16.18
C GLN A 60 -8.90 -8.73 -16.87
N GLY A 61 -8.05 -7.81 -17.31
CA GLY A 61 -8.43 -6.57 -18.00
C GLY A 61 -8.56 -5.36 -17.08
N GLY A 62 -8.29 -5.48 -15.78
CA GLY A 62 -8.37 -4.43 -14.77
C GLY A 62 -9.62 -4.52 -13.90
N LEU A 63 -9.72 -3.59 -12.96
CA LEU A 63 -10.84 -3.49 -12.02
C LEU A 63 -12.03 -2.78 -12.68
N GLN A 64 -13.24 -3.33 -12.49
CA GLN A 64 -14.47 -2.69 -12.96
C GLN A 64 -14.82 -1.49 -12.07
N VAL A 65 -14.84 -0.29 -12.66
CA VAL A 65 -15.20 0.96 -11.98
C VAL A 65 -16.35 1.60 -12.77
N GLY A 66 -17.55 1.46 -12.26
CA GLY A 66 -18.76 1.83 -13.01
C GLY A 66 -18.86 1.05 -14.32
N GLN A 67 -18.87 1.75 -15.45
CA GLN A 67 -18.95 1.14 -16.79
C GLN A 67 -17.57 0.90 -17.44
N LYS A 68 -16.46 1.29 -16.78
CA LYS A 68 -15.10 1.19 -17.31
C LYS A 68 -14.30 0.13 -16.60
N LYS A 69 -13.35 -0.50 -17.32
CA LYS A 69 -12.27 -1.28 -16.71
C LYS A 69 -11.02 -0.40 -16.60
N MET A 70 -10.47 -0.31 -15.40
CA MET A 70 -9.29 0.48 -15.09
C MET A 70 -8.15 -0.44 -14.67
N LYS A 71 -6.97 -0.25 -15.23
CA LYS A 71 -5.77 -0.96 -14.83
C LYS A 71 -5.21 -0.40 -13.53
N ILE A 72 -4.53 -1.25 -12.76
CA ILE A 72 -3.80 -0.84 -11.55
C ILE A 72 -2.36 -0.51 -11.94
N GLU A 73 -1.91 0.68 -11.53
CA GLU A 73 -0.52 1.13 -11.58
C GLU A 73 0.00 1.24 -10.15
N LEU A 74 1.12 0.56 -9.86
CA LEU A 74 1.75 0.62 -8.55
C LEU A 74 2.87 1.66 -8.53
N VAL A 75 2.92 2.47 -7.49
CA VAL A 75 3.97 3.44 -7.22
C VAL A 75 4.71 3.02 -5.96
N LYS A 76 5.99 2.65 -6.12
CA LYS A 76 6.85 2.22 -5.02
C LYS A 76 7.36 3.41 -4.20
N ALA A 77 7.20 3.37 -2.88
CA ALA A 77 7.72 4.37 -1.97
C ALA A 77 8.50 3.73 -0.83
N ASP A 78 9.82 3.97 -0.78
CA ASP A 78 10.62 3.58 0.37
C ASP A 78 10.41 4.60 1.49
N SER A 79 9.83 4.14 2.58
CA SER A 79 9.58 4.97 3.77
C SER A 79 10.80 5.13 4.66
N ASN A 80 11.82 4.28 4.52
CA ASN A 80 12.98 4.21 5.43
C ASN A 80 12.61 4.27 6.93
N GLU A 81 11.41 3.85 7.28
CA GLU A 81 10.73 4.09 8.57
C GLU A 81 11.41 3.47 9.78
N PHE A 82 12.32 2.51 9.58
CA PHE A 82 13.12 1.96 10.68
C PHE A 82 14.23 2.92 11.14
N LEU A 83 14.67 3.82 10.27
CA LEU A 83 15.78 4.73 10.54
C LEU A 83 15.33 6.18 10.72
N SER A 84 14.25 6.60 10.03
CA SER A 84 13.84 8.01 9.98
C SER A 84 12.33 8.15 9.79
N ILE A 85 11.65 8.75 10.77
CA ILE A 85 10.24 9.13 10.63
C ILE A 85 10.08 10.24 9.58
N THR A 86 11.05 11.14 9.49
CA THR A 86 11.05 12.22 8.49
C THR A 86 11.05 11.66 7.06
N ASP A 87 11.84 10.63 6.79
CA ASP A 87 11.86 9.99 5.47
C ASP A 87 10.51 9.36 5.15
N ALA A 88 9.88 8.73 6.14
CA ALA A 88 8.56 8.14 5.97
C ALA A 88 7.49 9.20 5.65
N THR A 89 7.50 10.34 6.35
CA THR A 89 6.58 11.45 6.05
C THR A 89 6.84 12.06 4.68
N ASN A 90 8.11 12.28 4.30
CA ASN A 90 8.48 12.78 2.98
C ASN A 90 8.03 11.82 1.86
N ALA A 91 8.19 10.51 2.05
CA ALA A 91 7.74 9.51 1.09
C ALA A 91 6.20 9.54 0.93
N MET A 92 5.46 9.69 2.04
CA MET A 92 3.99 9.82 2.01
C MET A 92 3.57 11.12 1.31
N GLU A 93 4.18 12.26 1.63
CA GLU A 93 3.91 13.54 0.97
C GLU A 93 4.18 13.47 -0.55
N ARG A 94 5.26 12.81 -0.97
CA ARG A 94 5.56 12.60 -2.38
C ARG A 94 4.45 11.81 -3.07
N LEU A 95 3.98 10.74 -2.48
CA LEU A 95 2.86 9.95 -3.02
C LEU A 95 1.60 10.80 -3.23
N MET A 96 1.33 11.75 -2.31
CA MET A 96 0.16 12.64 -2.39
C MET A 96 0.32 13.73 -3.44
N THR A 97 1.48 14.40 -3.47
CA THR A 97 1.67 15.65 -4.19
C THR A 97 2.26 15.46 -5.59
N GLN A 98 3.24 14.59 -5.72
CA GLN A 98 3.97 14.36 -6.97
C GLN A 98 3.38 13.17 -7.75
N ASP A 99 3.30 12.01 -7.10
CA ASP A 99 2.82 10.78 -7.73
C ASP A 99 1.28 10.79 -7.87
N LYS A 100 0.57 11.57 -7.04
CA LYS A 100 -0.89 11.78 -7.05
C LYS A 100 -1.67 10.47 -7.02
N VAL A 101 -1.29 9.58 -6.12
CA VAL A 101 -1.92 8.27 -5.98
C VAL A 101 -3.37 8.37 -5.52
N ASN A 102 -4.19 7.41 -5.91
CA ASN A 102 -5.59 7.32 -5.47
C ASN A 102 -5.71 6.71 -4.08
N PHE A 103 -4.90 5.69 -3.80
CA PHE A 103 -4.89 4.92 -2.55
C PHE A 103 -3.46 4.69 -2.10
N VAL A 104 -3.29 4.40 -0.80
CA VAL A 104 -2.01 3.95 -0.24
C VAL A 104 -2.21 2.63 0.49
N VAL A 105 -1.25 1.72 0.34
CA VAL A 105 -1.18 0.45 1.06
C VAL A 105 0.22 0.27 1.66
N GLY A 106 0.31 -0.26 2.86
CA GLY A 106 1.61 -0.54 3.50
C GLY A 106 1.76 0.04 4.90
N GLY A 107 2.98 0.48 5.22
CA GLY A 107 3.38 0.96 6.53
C GLY A 107 3.57 -0.16 7.56
N PHE A 108 4.66 -0.14 8.31
CA PHE A 108 5.01 -1.20 9.26
C PHE A 108 5.32 -0.66 10.65
N ARG A 109 6.30 0.25 10.81
CA ARG A 109 6.69 0.79 12.11
C ARG A 109 5.61 1.75 12.63
N THR A 110 5.10 1.49 13.82
CA THR A 110 3.94 2.22 14.39
C THR A 110 4.14 3.72 14.42
N GLU A 111 5.28 4.21 14.89
CA GLU A 111 5.57 5.63 15.04
C GLU A 111 5.55 6.36 13.68
N ALA A 112 6.12 5.74 12.67
CA ALA A 112 6.10 6.29 11.32
C ALA A 112 4.68 6.23 10.72
N VAL A 113 3.94 5.14 10.97
CA VAL A 113 2.58 5.00 10.48
C VAL A 113 1.64 6.02 11.11
N PHE A 114 1.83 6.41 12.38
CA PHE A 114 1.07 7.51 12.97
C PHE A 114 1.25 8.81 12.19
N ALA A 115 2.50 9.17 11.86
CA ALA A 115 2.79 10.38 11.10
C ALA A 115 2.27 10.29 9.65
N MET A 116 2.47 9.15 8.99
CA MET A 116 1.97 8.91 7.63
C MET A 116 0.43 8.90 7.58
N GLN A 117 -0.23 8.37 8.64
CA GLN A 117 -1.69 8.38 8.75
C GLN A 117 -2.22 9.81 8.74
N ASP A 118 -1.65 10.69 9.56
CA ASP A 118 -2.12 12.08 9.64
C ASP A 118 -2.01 12.78 8.28
N ILE A 119 -0.92 12.59 7.54
CA ILE A 119 -0.74 13.11 6.19
C ILE A 119 -1.82 12.56 5.24
N ALA A 120 -2.01 11.23 5.19
CA ALA A 120 -3.01 10.63 4.31
C ALA A 120 -4.43 11.16 4.60
N MET A 121 -4.75 11.40 5.89
CA MET A 121 -6.04 11.98 6.30
C MET A 121 -6.19 13.42 5.85
N ASP A 122 -5.14 14.23 5.90
CA ASP A 122 -5.17 15.63 5.44
C ASP A 122 -5.46 15.71 3.93
N TYR A 123 -4.90 14.77 3.16
CA TYR A 123 -5.20 14.62 1.72
C TYR A 123 -6.48 13.83 1.42
N LYS A 124 -7.21 13.35 2.45
CA LYS A 124 -8.43 12.54 2.31
C LYS A 124 -8.24 11.31 1.42
N LYS A 125 -7.09 10.66 1.56
CA LYS A 125 -6.74 9.45 0.79
C LYS A 125 -6.90 8.21 1.65
N LEU A 126 -7.50 7.17 1.07
CA LEU A 126 -7.57 5.87 1.73
C LEU A 126 -6.16 5.33 1.97
N PHE A 127 -5.87 5.02 3.24
CA PHE A 127 -4.65 4.38 3.65
C PHE A 127 -4.95 3.02 4.30
N LEU A 128 -4.54 1.96 3.63
CA LEU A 128 -4.72 0.56 4.03
C LEU A 128 -3.46 0.09 4.76
N GLY A 129 -3.47 0.17 6.10
CA GLY A 129 -2.33 -0.20 6.93
C GLY A 129 -2.12 -1.70 7.03
N CYS A 130 -0.91 -2.18 6.68
CA CYS A 130 -0.59 -3.60 6.59
C CYS A 130 0.22 -4.15 7.76
N GLY A 131 0.99 -3.33 8.49
CA GLY A 131 1.97 -3.84 9.47
C GLY A 131 1.88 -3.24 10.87
N ALA A 132 1.53 -1.97 11.00
CA ALA A 132 1.50 -1.31 12.31
C ALA A 132 0.40 -1.86 13.22
N ALA A 133 0.80 -2.37 14.39
CA ALA A 133 -0.09 -3.13 15.28
C ALA A 133 -0.74 -2.29 16.39
N HIS A 134 -0.34 -1.03 16.61
CA HIS A 134 -0.84 -0.23 17.71
C HIS A 134 -2.35 0.04 17.61
N PRO A 135 -3.15 -0.21 18.69
CA PRO A 135 -4.61 -0.06 18.64
C PRO A 135 -5.06 1.36 18.30
N GLU A 136 -4.32 2.35 18.77
CA GLU A 136 -4.69 3.76 18.63
C GLU A 136 -4.83 4.22 17.18
N LEU A 137 -4.13 3.61 16.23
CA LEU A 137 -4.34 3.88 14.80
C LEU A 137 -5.81 3.70 14.37
N CYS A 138 -6.51 2.73 14.96
CA CYS A 138 -7.93 2.52 14.72
C CYS A 138 -8.81 3.29 15.71
N ASP A 139 -8.35 3.48 16.97
CA ASP A 139 -9.09 4.21 18.00
C ASP A 139 -9.29 5.69 17.60
N LYS A 140 -8.34 6.28 16.86
CA LYS A 140 -8.48 7.63 16.26
C LYS A 140 -9.73 7.74 15.38
N VAL A 141 -10.08 6.69 14.64
CA VAL A 141 -11.30 6.66 13.80
C VAL A 141 -12.56 6.81 14.64
N GLY A 142 -12.61 6.14 15.81
CA GLY A 142 -13.73 6.26 16.75
C GLY A 142 -13.77 7.62 17.46
N LYS A 143 -12.60 8.23 17.72
CA LYS A 143 -12.50 9.54 18.41
C LYS A 143 -12.82 10.71 17.48
N ASP A 144 -12.39 10.66 16.22
CA ASP A 144 -12.63 11.69 15.20
C ASP A 144 -12.86 11.01 13.82
N TYR A 145 -14.08 10.53 13.64
CA TYR A 145 -14.48 9.85 12.39
C TYR A 145 -14.32 10.75 11.16
N ASN A 146 -14.66 12.03 11.28
CA ASN A 146 -14.61 12.93 10.13
C ASN A 146 -13.20 13.06 9.56
N ARG A 147 -12.17 13.09 10.41
CA ARG A 147 -10.77 13.16 10.00
C ARG A 147 -10.25 11.78 9.57
N TYR A 148 -10.48 10.73 10.39
CA TYR A 148 -9.78 9.44 10.23
C TYR A 148 -10.54 8.37 9.46
N LYS A 149 -11.72 8.64 8.91
CA LYS A 149 -12.56 7.70 8.14
C LYS A 149 -11.89 7.11 6.89
N TYR A 150 -10.74 7.59 6.49
CA TYR A 150 -9.96 7.09 5.37
C TYR A 150 -8.88 6.07 5.78
N TRP A 151 -8.75 5.78 7.08
CA TRP A 151 -7.84 4.77 7.60
C TRP A 151 -8.52 3.42 7.75
N PHE A 152 -7.86 2.37 7.25
CA PHE A 152 -8.27 0.98 7.42
C PHE A 152 -7.07 0.11 7.75
N ARG A 153 -7.21 -0.77 8.73
CA ARG A 153 -6.24 -1.84 8.97
C ARG A 153 -6.71 -3.08 8.24
N VAL A 154 -5.89 -3.59 7.32
CA VAL A 154 -6.23 -4.76 6.48
C VAL A 154 -5.59 -6.05 6.96
N THR A 155 -4.76 -5.98 8.00
CA THR A 155 -4.18 -7.17 8.63
C THR A 155 -4.80 -7.38 10.01
N PRO A 156 -4.93 -8.63 10.49
CA PRO A 156 -5.48 -8.93 11.81
C PRO A 156 -4.52 -8.56 12.95
N LEU A 157 -3.40 -7.90 12.66
CA LEU A 157 -2.38 -7.53 13.64
C LEU A 157 -2.88 -6.41 14.54
N ASN A 158 -2.96 -6.73 15.84
CA ASN A 158 -3.24 -5.78 16.90
C ASN A 158 -2.37 -6.19 18.09
N SER A 159 -1.65 -5.26 18.71
CA SER A 159 -0.74 -5.56 19.81
C SER A 159 -1.43 -6.24 20.98
N ARG A 160 -2.72 -5.96 21.26
CA ARG A 160 -3.48 -6.66 22.30
C ARG A 160 -3.64 -8.15 21.98
N TYR A 161 -3.95 -8.50 20.73
CA TYR A 161 -4.04 -9.91 20.31
C TYR A 161 -2.67 -10.58 20.28
N LEU A 162 -1.62 -9.88 19.86
CA LEU A 162 -0.25 -10.43 19.86
C LEU A 162 0.20 -10.79 21.27
N VAL A 163 -0.10 -9.96 22.28
CA VAL A 163 0.17 -10.27 23.69
C VAL A 163 -0.62 -11.51 24.14
N GLN A 164 -1.90 -11.61 23.81
CA GLN A 164 -2.72 -12.79 24.14
C GLN A 164 -2.16 -14.07 23.53
N VAL A 165 -1.79 -14.04 22.25
CA VAL A 165 -1.15 -15.19 21.57
C VAL A 165 0.17 -15.56 22.24
N CYS A 166 0.98 -14.57 22.61
CA CYS A 166 2.24 -14.79 23.34
C CYS A 166 1.99 -15.49 24.69
N LEU A 167 1.01 -15.03 25.47
CA LEU A 167 0.66 -15.63 26.76
C LEU A 167 0.14 -17.06 26.61
N ILE A 168 -0.68 -17.34 25.60
CA ILE A 168 -1.16 -18.71 25.29
C ILE A 168 0.03 -19.62 24.96
N ASN A 169 0.95 -19.15 24.10
CA ASN A 169 2.14 -19.91 23.72
C ASN A 169 3.04 -20.20 24.94
N LEU A 170 3.27 -19.21 25.80
CA LEU A 170 4.03 -19.39 27.04
C LEU A 170 3.37 -20.43 27.97
N GLY A 171 2.04 -20.39 28.08
CA GLY A 171 1.29 -21.39 28.85
C GLY A 171 1.45 -22.80 28.29
N THR A 172 1.35 -22.92 26.96
CA THR A 172 1.55 -24.20 26.25
C THR A 172 2.96 -24.76 26.45
N VAL A 173 3.98 -23.90 26.27
CA VAL A 173 5.38 -24.31 26.51
C VAL A 173 5.60 -24.69 27.96
N GLY A 174 5.06 -23.95 28.91
CA GLY A 174 5.14 -24.30 30.34
C GLY A 174 4.50 -25.65 30.66
N ALA A 175 3.35 -25.95 30.09
CA ALA A 175 2.71 -27.26 30.26
C ALA A 175 3.53 -28.41 29.65
N LEU A 176 4.15 -28.20 28.47
CA LEU A 176 5.02 -29.19 27.84
C LEU A 176 6.30 -29.42 28.68
N LEU A 177 6.92 -28.35 29.17
CA LEU A 177 8.11 -28.47 30.02
C LEU A 177 7.82 -29.24 31.31
N LYS A 178 6.65 -29.01 31.91
CA LYS A 178 6.21 -29.79 33.08
C LYS A 178 6.00 -31.26 32.72
N LYS A 179 5.29 -31.53 31.66
CA LYS A 179 4.94 -32.91 31.25
C LYS A 179 6.14 -33.72 30.80
N GLU A 180 6.99 -33.17 29.95
CA GLU A 180 8.07 -33.90 29.28
C GLU A 180 9.39 -33.87 30.07
N LEU A 181 9.64 -32.81 30.86
CA LEU A 181 10.90 -32.61 31.56
C LEU A 181 10.77 -32.49 33.09
N GLY A 182 9.56 -32.57 33.66
CA GLY A 182 9.32 -32.42 35.09
C GLY A 182 9.61 -31.01 35.66
N ILE A 183 9.73 -30.00 34.82
CA ILE A 183 10.03 -28.62 35.24
C ILE A 183 8.72 -27.95 35.72
N GLU A 184 8.58 -27.86 37.04
CA GLU A 184 7.38 -27.26 37.66
C GLU A 184 7.32 -25.73 37.53
N LYS A 185 8.45 -25.03 37.52
CA LYS A 185 8.55 -23.58 37.46
C LYS A 185 9.58 -23.16 36.39
N ALA A 186 9.12 -22.89 35.19
CA ALA A 186 9.97 -22.35 34.13
C ALA A 186 10.32 -20.88 34.40
N LYS A 187 11.60 -20.52 34.15
CA LYS A 187 12.04 -19.12 34.18
C LYS A 187 11.88 -18.54 32.77
N VAL A 188 11.28 -17.36 32.68
CA VAL A 188 11.06 -16.64 31.41
C VAL A 188 11.89 -15.35 31.44
N ALA A 189 12.67 -15.11 30.39
CA ALA A 189 13.31 -13.83 30.13
C ALA A 189 12.57 -13.12 29.00
N ILE A 190 12.28 -11.85 29.17
CA ILE A 190 11.66 -11.00 28.12
C ILE A 190 12.74 -10.02 27.64
N VAL A 191 13.01 -10.07 26.34
CA VAL A 191 13.89 -9.12 25.66
C VAL A 191 13.06 -8.39 24.62
N GLY A 192 13.10 -7.07 24.63
CA GLY A 192 12.30 -6.26 23.71
C GLY A 192 12.88 -4.88 23.51
N GLU A 193 12.49 -4.25 22.41
CA GLU A 193 12.76 -2.85 22.16
C GLU A 193 11.78 -1.99 22.95
N LYS A 194 12.26 -0.86 23.51
CA LYS A 194 11.40 0.17 24.07
C LYS A 194 10.88 1.04 22.93
N ALA A 195 9.83 0.58 22.28
CA ALA A 195 9.11 1.31 21.25
C ALA A 195 7.71 1.75 21.74
N VAL A 196 7.07 2.67 21.01
CA VAL A 196 5.74 3.18 21.37
C VAL A 196 4.68 2.09 21.23
#